data_1e479ab408949725747465481aba45cf
#
_entry.id   1e479ab408949725747465481aba45cf
#
_cell.length_a   1.000
_cell.length_b   1.000
_cell.length_c   1.000
_cell.angle_alpha   90.00
_cell.angle_beta   90.00
_cell.angle_gamma   90.00
#
_symmetry.space_group_name_H-M   'P 1'
#
loop_
_entity.id
_entity.type
_entity.pdbx_description
1 polymer ?
#
loop_
_entity_poly.entity_id
_entity_poly.type
_entity_poly.pdbx_seq_one_letter_code
_entity_poly.pdbx_strand_id
1 'polypeptide(L)'
;MGFGAAGATAAITAHDMDASVIMLEKTQTGGGNTAASAGAFVCAEDLSGAIEHISALSSGSTPRDIIERYVHESSRNVEWLKSLGANIESRGGASLPQVTSSSAIKTYRVQGHGNGGETLWEFLKQQVQKRHISVLVKTPARELIQDDRGKIIGIVGENAKGRIAVRARRAVILACGGFEYDDELKKSYLPGETFYAFGDPANTGDGIRMSQKVGADIWHMNAVAGPLGHKFNGFEAAFPANLARQSASDPFAYAFIYVDKEGSRFVDELSLENHLMWSAFVYFDPEKLEFPRIPSYIIFDESVRQAGPIVRDYVGNNRHIYSWSKDNTVEISKSWIESAPSIAELAQKIGIERELLTKSVEDYNVGCHQKNDFFGRDARSLVAIEKPPFYAISTYPCLLNTQGGPRRNADSQILDPFGKPIPGLYGAGELGSIWGSMYQAGGNLGECLAFGRIAGKNAAQEQTI
;
A
#
# COMPACT_ATOMS: atom_id res chain seq x y z
N MET A 1 -9.53 17.67 -0.68
CA MET A 1 -10.42 16.50 -0.54
C MET A 1 -9.61 15.32 -0.07
N GLY A 2 -10.13 14.59 0.93
CA GLY A 2 -9.43 13.53 1.64
C GLY A 2 -8.59 14.06 2.81
N PHE A 3 -8.65 13.39 3.93
CA PHE A 3 -7.95 13.74 5.17
C PHE A 3 -7.05 12.57 5.63
N GLY A 4 -6.15 12.14 4.72
CA GLY A 4 -4.97 11.34 5.00
C GLY A 4 -3.71 12.21 5.04
N ALA A 5 -2.50 11.62 4.98
CA ALA A 5 -1.24 12.37 5.03
C ALA A 5 -1.11 13.41 3.92
N ALA A 6 -1.46 13.09 2.66
CA ALA A 6 -1.37 14.03 1.56
C ALA A 6 -2.28 15.25 1.75
N GLY A 7 -3.55 15.00 2.11
CA GLY A 7 -4.51 16.08 2.34
C GLY A 7 -4.16 16.95 3.54
N ALA A 8 -3.73 16.35 4.65
CA ALA A 8 -3.28 17.08 5.83
C ALA A 8 -2.05 17.95 5.51
N THR A 9 -1.03 17.37 4.83
CA THR A 9 0.18 18.10 4.44
C THR A 9 -0.14 19.28 3.52
N ALA A 10 -1.00 19.06 2.50
CA ALA A 10 -1.41 20.13 1.60
C ALA A 10 -2.19 21.24 2.34
N ALA A 11 -3.10 20.87 3.24
CA ALA A 11 -3.88 21.82 4.02
C ALA A 11 -3.02 22.65 4.97
N ILE A 12 -2.09 22.03 5.68
CA ILE A 12 -1.12 22.69 6.56
C ILE A 12 -0.29 23.70 5.75
N THR A 13 0.28 23.23 4.64
CA THR A 13 1.15 24.07 3.79
C THR A 13 0.40 25.27 3.20
N ALA A 14 -0.81 25.05 2.66
CA ALA A 14 -1.61 26.14 2.13
C ALA A 14 -2.04 27.15 3.20
N HIS A 15 -2.42 26.67 4.39
CA HIS A 15 -2.76 27.53 5.51
C HIS A 15 -1.57 28.39 5.96
N ASP A 16 -0.37 27.78 6.07
CA ASP A 16 0.85 28.50 6.48
C ASP A 16 1.36 29.50 5.43
N MET A 17 0.69 29.53 4.26
CA MET A 17 0.81 30.54 3.20
C MET A 17 -0.42 31.47 3.13
N ASP A 18 -1.11 31.68 4.24
CA ASP A 18 -2.25 32.57 4.39
C ASP A 18 -3.47 32.22 3.50
N ALA A 19 -3.58 30.98 3.03
CA ALA A 19 -4.77 30.55 2.32
C ALA A 19 -5.85 30.08 3.30
N SER A 20 -7.11 30.47 3.05
CA SER A 20 -8.26 29.91 3.75
C SER A 20 -8.54 28.50 3.21
N VAL A 21 -8.47 27.50 4.10
CA VAL A 21 -8.59 26.08 3.72
C VAL A 21 -9.82 25.44 4.35
N ILE A 22 -10.54 24.64 3.54
CA ILE A 22 -11.58 23.72 4.00
C ILE A 22 -11.29 22.34 3.45
N MET A 23 -11.45 21.32 4.28
CA MET A 23 -11.25 19.91 3.92
C MET A 23 -12.59 19.16 3.91
N LEU A 24 -12.80 18.31 2.90
CA LEU A 24 -13.89 17.34 2.87
C LEU A 24 -13.30 15.94 3.10
N GLU A 25 -13.90 15.22 4.05
CA GLU A 25 -13.53 13.84 4.40
C GLU A 25 -14.78 12.96 4.43
N LYS A 26 -14.72 11.80 3.75
CA LYS A 26 -15.90 10.93 3.65
C LYS A 26 -16.16 10.09 4.89
N THR A 27 -15.11 9.78 5.64
CA THR A 27 -15.20 9.00 6.88
C THR A 27 -15.45 9.89 8.11
N GLN A 28 -15.66 9.28 9.27
CA GLN A 28 -15.84 10.00 10.55
C GLN A 28 -14.51 10.55 11.08
N THR A 29 -13.40 9.86 10.84
CA THR A 29 -12.13 10.12 11.52
C THR A 29 -11.03 10.61 10.58
N GLY A 30 -11.12 10.29 9.27
CA GLY A 30 -10.00 10.44 8.35
C GLY A 30 -8.89 9.42 8.63
N GLY A 31 -7.74 9.64 8.04
CA GLY A 31 -6.54 8.80 8.18
C GLY A 31 -6.26 7.95 6.94
N GLY A 32 -7.27 7.28 6.44
CA GLY A 32 -7.14 6.42 5.26
C GLY A 32 -5.98 5.43 5.39
N ASN A 33 -5.34 5.10 4.28
CA ASN A 33 -4.15 4.23 4.26
C ASN A 33 -2.98 4.74 5.10
N THR A 34 -2.91 6.04 5.40
CA THR A 34 -1.90 6.58 6.31
C THR A 34 -1.99 5.94 7.68
N ALA A 35 -3.20 5.91 8.27
CA ALA A 35 -3.42 5.30 9.59
C ALA A 35 -3.26 3.77 9.56
N ALA A 36 -3.64 3.11 8.45
CA ALA A 36 -3.53 1.67 8.26
C ALA A 36 -2.09 1.19 8.00
N SER A 37 -1.15 2.09 7.67
CA SER A 37 0.22 1.78 7.26
C SER A 37 1.17 1.53 8.45
N ALA A 38 2.42 1.12 8.13
CA ALA A 38 3.50 1.06 9.11
C ALA A 38 4.13 2.43 9.43
N GLY A 39 3.71 3.51 8.77
CA GLY A 39 4.14 4.88 9.03
C GLY A 39 5.53 5.25 8.52
N ALA A 40 6.20 4.39 7.79
CA ALA A 40 7.50 4.69 7.21
C ALA A 40 7.35 5.60 5.97
N PHE A 41 8.21 6.61 5.87
CA PHE A 41 8.28 7.51 4.71
C PHE A 41 9.72 7.65 4.20
N VAL A 42 9.84 7.77 2.88
CA VAL A 42 11.15 7.96 2.20
C VAL A 42 11.61 9.41 2.34
N CYS A 43 12.92 9.55 2.54
CA CYS A 43 13.66 10.80 2.44
C CYS A 43 14.90 10.58 1.54
N ALA A 44 15.12 11.44 0.58
CA ALA A 44 16.34 11.44 -0.21
C ALA A 44 17.49 12.04 0.61
N GLU A 45 18.62 11.30 0.71
CA GLU A 45 19.81 11.72 1.45
C GLU A 45 20.88 12.27 0.50
N ASP A 46 20.99 11.65 -0.69
CA ASP A 46 21.79 12.14 -1.82
C ASP A 46 20.88 12.36 -3.03
N LEU A 47 20.80 13.58 -3.51
CA LEU A 47 19.83 13.95 -4.56
C LEU A 47 20.13 13.24 -5.89
N SER A 48 21.40 13.20 -6.30
CA SER A 48 21.78 12.58 -7.57
C SER A 48 21.51 11.08 -7.58
N GLY A 49 21.99 10.39 -6.56
CA GLY A 49 21.75 8.94 -6.41
C GLY A 49 20.28 8.60 -6.21
N ALA A 50 19.52 9.42 -5.49
CA ALA A 50 18.08 9.20 -5.33
C ALA A 50 17.31 9.35 -6.65
N ILE A 51 17.69 10.31 -7.51
CA ILE A 51 17.12 10.44 -8.86
C ILE A 51 17.43 9.19 -9.69
N GLU A 52 18.66 8.68 -9.65
CA GLU A 52 19.03 7.44 -10.35
C GLU A 52 18.24 6.23 -9.84
N HIS A 53 18.19 6.06 -8.52
CA HIS A 53 17.49 4.94 -7.88
C HIS A 53 16.02 4.93 -8.25
N ILE A 54 15.32 6.06 -8.09
CA ILE A 54 13.87 6.15 -8.35
C ILE A 54 13.58 6.07 -9.86
N SER A 55 14.45 6.60 -10.71
CA SER A 55 14.35 6.44 -12.17
C SER A 55 14.45 4.97 -12.59
N ALA A 56 15.37 4.21 -11.96
CA ALA A 56 15.48 2.76 -12.19
C ALA A 56 14.24 2.01 -11.72
N LEU A 57 13.69 2.34 -10.56
CA LEU A 57 12.43 1.75 -10.05
C LEU A 57 11.24 2.09 -10.96
N SER A 58 11.21 3.28 -11.51
CA SER A 58 10.16 3.74 -12.42
C SER A 58 10.15 3.00 -13.76
N SER A 59 11.30 2.47 -14.20
CA SER A 59 11.43 1.82 -15.53
C SER A 59 10.90 2.67 -16.69
N GLY A 60 11.01 4.01 -16.57
CA GLY A 60 10.52 4.97 -17.57
C GLY A 60 9.02 5.29 -17.51
N SER A 61 8.27 4.69 -16.60
CA SER A 61 6.82 4.95 -16.46
C SER A 61 6.52 6.36 -15.94
N THR A 62 7.45 6.97 -15.20
CA THR A 62 7.31 8.33 -14.63
C THR A 62 8.34 9.27 -15.26
N PRO A 63 7.93 10.44 -15.78
CA PRO A 63 8.82 11.45 -16.35
C PRO A 63 9.90 11.90 -15.36
N ARG A 64 11.10 12.13 -15.89
CA ARG A 64 12.28 12.46 -15.07
C ARG A 64 12.13 13.76 -14.28
N ASP A 65 11.52 14.78 -14.84
CA ASP A 65 11.25 16.06 -14.16
C ASP A 65 10.37 15.90 -12.90
N ILE A 66 9.41 14.98 -12.94
CA ILE A 66 8.56 14.65 -11.82
C ILE A 66 9.37 13.91 -10.73
N ILE A 67 10.26 12.98 -11.13
CA ILE A 67 11.15 12.27 -10.21
C ILE A 67 12.10 13.27 -9.54
N GLU A 68 12.74 14.15 -10.30
CA GLU A 68 13.64 15.19 -9.80
C GLU A 68 12.90 16.09 -8.79
N ARG A 69 11.70 16.52 -9.12
CA ARG A 69 10.87 17.33 -8.23
C ARG A 69 10.52 16.59 -6.92
N TYR A 70 10.15 15.31 -7.03
CA TYR A 70 9.91 14.46 -5.88
C TYR A 70 11.14 14.34 -4.99
N VAL A 71 12.30 14.02 -5.58
CA VAL A 71 13.56 13.83 -4.84
C VAL A 71 13.94 15.10 -4.09
N HIS A 72 13.93 16.25 -4.76
CA HIS A 72 14.23 17.53 -4.14
C HIS A 72 13.29 17.89 -3.00
N GLU A 73 12.01 17.57 -3.12
CA GLU A 73 11.04 17.87 -2.06
C GLU A 73 11.08 16.82 -0.95
N SER A 74 11.24 15.53 -1.28
CA SER A 74 11.30 14.46 -0.29
C SER A 74 12.54 14.54 0.62
N SER A 75 13.65 15.11 0.15
CA SER A 75 14.82 15.37 0.99
C SER A 75 14.52 16.27 2.20
N ARG A 76 13.45 17.04 2.14
CA ARG A 76 12.99 17.94 3.19
C ARG A 76 11.93 17.31 4.13
N ASN A 77 11.52 16.06 3.90
CA ASN A 77 10.43 15.44 4.67
C ASN A 77 10.73 15.42 6.17
N VAL A 78 11.95 15.02 6.55
CA VAL A 78 12.39 14.96 7.95
C VAL A 78 12.41 16.35 8.59
N GLU A 79 13.02 17.33 7.92
CA GLU A 79 13.13 18.72 8.44
C GLU A 79 11.75 19.35 8.57
N TRP A 80 10.87 19.18 7.60
CA TRP A 80 9.52 19.71 7.65
C TRP A 80 8.72 19.14 8.83
N LEU A 81 8.74 17.83 9.05
CA LEU A 81 8.05 17.22 10.19
C LEU A 81 8.66 17.69 11.53
N LYS A 82 10.00 17.82 11.62
CA LYS A 82 10.67 18.37 12.82
C LYS A 82 10.29 19.83 13.07
N SER A 83 10.16 20.65 12.02
CA SER A 83 9.72 22.05 12.18
C SER A 83 8.30 22.17 12.73
N LEU A 84 7.46 21.15 12.53
CA LEU A 84 6.14 21.04 13.14
C LEU A 84 6.17 20.46 14.56
N GLY A 85 7.33 20.02 15.06
CA GLY A 85 7.53 19.46 16.38
C GLY A 85 7.51 17.92 16.47
N ALA A 86 7.67 17.20 15.35
CA ALA A 86 7.76 15.76 15.39
C ALA A 86 9.15 15.26 15.82
N ASN A 87 9.18 14.19 16.62
CA ASN A 87 10.36 13.39 16.84
C ASN A 87 10.46 12.33 15.76
N ILE A 88 11.62 12.24 15.07
CA ILE A 88 11.81 11.37 13.92
C ILE A 88 12.91 10.36 14.21
N GLU A 89 12.68 9.11 13.85
CA GLU A 89 13.69 8.03 13.88
C GLU A 89 13.92 7.43 12.51
N SER A 90 15.15 6.98 12.25
CA SER A 90 15.49 6.20 11.06
C SER A 90 14.98 4.77 11.18
N ARG A 91 14.48 4.22 10.05
CA ARG A 91 13.97 2.83 9.97
C ARG A 91 14.85 1.93 9.11
N GLY A 92 15.67 2.48 8.25
CA GLY A 92 16.56 1.73 7.36
C GLY A 92 16.77 2.38 5.99
N GLY A 93 17.35 1.62 5.08
CA GLY A 93 17.60 2.03 3.70
C GLY A 93 16.47 1.68 2.73
N ALA A 94 16.82 1.56 1.46
CA ALA A 94 15.93 1.13 0.39
C ALA A 94 15.42 -0.31 0.61
N SER A 95 14.19 -0.57 0.23
CA SER A 95 13.60 -1.92 0.29
C SER A 95 14.08 -2.84 -0.84
N LEU A 96 14.64 -2.25 -1.89
CA LEU A 96 15.24 -2.94 -3.05
C LEU A 96 16.74 -2.57 -3.14
N PRO A 97 17.58 -3.10 -2.24
CA PRO A 97 19.00 -2.73 -2.15
C PRO A 97 19.83 -3.14 -3.38
N GLN A 98 19.31 -4.08 -4.19
CA GLN A 98 19.92 -4.52 -5.44
C GLN A 98 19.77 -3.53 -6.59
N VAL A 99 18.89 -2.53 -6.48
CA VAL A 99 18.72 -1.48 -7.48
C VAL A 99 19.81 -0.42 -7.30
N THR A 100 20.32 0.11 -8.42
CA THR A 100 21.40 1.10 -8.42
C THR A 100 21.11 2.25 -7.44
N SER A 101 22.17 2.79 -6.85
CA SER A 101 22.14 3.97 -5.96
C SER A 101 21.16 3.86 -4.77
N SER A 102 20.88 2.64 -4.31
CA SER A 102 19.93 2.36 -3.22
C SER A 102 20.30 3.03 -1.88
N SER A 103 21.59 3.28 -1.63
CA SER A 103 22.07 3.99 -0.44
C SER A 103 21.70 5.47 -0.38
N ALA A 104 21.25 6.05 -1.51
CA ALA A 104 20.90 7.47 -1.64
C ALA A 104 19.56 7.83 -0.97
N ILE A 105 18.79 6.83 -0.56
CA ILE A 105 17.51 7.04 0.14
C ILE A 105 17.51 6.34 1.50
N LYS A 106 16.77 6.91 2.45
CA LYS A 106 16.47 6.28 3.73
C LYS A 106 14.99 6.37 4.05
N THR A 107 14.54 5.47 4.91
CA THR A 107 13.19 5.50 5.46
C THR A 107 13.21 5.95 6.90
N TYR A 108 12.22 6.77 7.25
CA TYR A 108 12.03 7.35 8.57
C TYR A 108 10.60 7.14 9.03
N ARG A 109 10.34 7.34 10.31
CA ARG A 109 8.98 7.43 10.87
C ARG A 109 8.93 8.45 12.02
N VAL A 110 7.73 8.94 12.31
CA VAL A 110 7.45 9.71 13.52
C VAL A 110 7.47 8.77 14.73
N GLN A 111 8.24 9.13 15.75
CA GLN A 111 8.24 8.42 17.03
C GLN A 111 6.96 8.69 17.82
N GLY A 112 6.42 7.64 18.44
CA GLY A 112 5.23 7.74 19.28
C GLY A 112 4.78 6.38 19.79
N HIS A 113 3.69 6.37 20.53
CA HIS A 113 3.07 5.16 21.04
C HIS A 113 2.15 4.54 19.98
N GLY A 114 2.20 3.21 19.84
CA GLY A 114 1.37 2.47 18.90
C GLY A 114 2.01 2.22 17.55
N ASN A 115 1.18 2.02 16.54
CA ASN A 115 1.60 1.78 15.17
C ASN A 115 2.11 3.07 14.51
N GLY A 116 3.15 2.93 13.68
CA GLY A 116 3.79 4.08 13.04
C GLY A 116 2.87 4.90 12.13
N GLY A 117 1.91 4.24 11.44
CA GLY A 117 0.93 4.94 10.60
C GLY A 117 -0.06 5.76 11.41
N GLU A 118 -0.57 5.21 12.50
CA GLU A 118 -1.43 5.95 13.44
C GLU A 118 -0.68 7.11 14.09
N THR A 119 0.57 6.88 14.47
CA THR A 119 1.41 7.94 15.06
C THR A 119 1.58 9.11 14.10
N LEU A 120 1.93 8.84 12.83
CA LEU A 120 2.03 9.89 11.81
C LEU A 120 0.68 10.58 11.59
N TRP A 121 -0.40 9.80 11.50
CA TRP A 121 -1.73 10.32 11.29
C TRP A 121 -2.18 11.25 12.41
N GLU A 122 -2.12 10.80 13.66
CA GLU A 122 -2.51 11.62 14.82
C GLU A 122 -1.66 12.88 14.94
N PHE A 123 -0.37 12.80 14.63
CA PHE A 123 0.50 13.96 14.58
C PHE A 123 0.02 14.99 13.54
N LEU A 124 -0.23 14.58 12.30
CA LEU A 124 -0.69 15.47 11.22
C LEU A 124 -2.08 16.04 11.53
N LYS A 125 -2.98 15.22 12.05
CA LYS A 125 -4.31 15.64 12.50
C LYS A 125 -4.25 16.74 13.57
N GLN A 126 -3.37 16.58 14.56
CA GLN A 126 -3.12 17.62 15.57
C GLN A 126 -2.60 18.93 14.93
N GLN A 127 -1.74 18.86 13.91
CA GLN A 127 -1.26 20.05 13.21
C GLN A 127 -2.39 20.78 12.45
N VAL A 128 -3.32 20.05 11.86
CA VAL A 128 -4.53 20.59 11.21
C VAL A 128 -5.42 21.27 12.26
N GLN A 129 -5.63 20.62 13.41
CA GLN A 129 -6.45 21.17 14.51
C GLN A 129 -5.84 22.43 15.13
N LYS A 130 -4.53 22.45 15.37
CA LYS A 130 -3.81 23.63 15.91
C LYS A 130 -3.95 24.87 15.03
N ARG A 131 -4.14 24.69 13.72
CA ARG A 131 -4.35 25.76 12.73
C ARG A 131 -5.83 26.10 12.53
N HIS A 132 -6.72 25.46 13.29
CA HIS A 132 -8.17 25.63 13.16
C HIS A 132 -8.70 25.43 11.73
N ILE A 133 -8.03 24.57 10.93
CA ILE A 133 -8.47 24.24 9.59
C ILE A 133 -9.79 23.47 9.68
N SER A 134 -10.81 23.95 8.98
CA SER A 134 -12.13 23.33 8.97
C SER A 134 -12.13 21.99 8.22
N VAL A 135 -12.60 20.92 8.88
CA VAL A 135 -12.73 19.58 8.28
C VAL A 135 -14.19 19.14 8.33
N LEU A 136 -14.80 18.96 7.17
CA LEU A 136 -16.15 18.42 7.04
C LEU A 136 -16.05 16.89 6.94
N VAL A 137 -16.19 16.21 8.06
CA VAL A 137 -16.23 14.73 8.12
C VAL A 137 -17.60 14.20 7.69
N LYS A 138 -17.69 12.89 7.37
CA LYS A 138 -18.90 12.27 6.80
C LYS A 138 -19.47 13.05 5.60
N THR A 139 -18.56 13.63 4.83
CA THR A 139 -18.91 14.49 3.70
C THR A 139 -18.13 14.04 2.47
N PRO A 140 -18.47 12.88 1.86
CA PRO A 140 -17.88 12.45 0.62
C PRO A 140 -18.08 13.50 -0.46
N ALA A 141 -17.01 13.84 -1.18
CA ALA A 141 -17.13 14.62 -2.41
C ALA A 141 -17.70 13.75 -3.52
N ARG A 142 -18.53 14.32 -4.36
CA ARG A 142 -19.23 13.64 -5.45
C ARG A 142 -18.88 14.18 -6.82
N GLU A 143 -18.63 15.48 -6.93
CA GLU A 143 -18.40 16.13 -8.21
C GLU A 143 -17.44 17.32 -8.06
N LEU A 144 -16.64 17.55 -9.10
CA LEU A 144 -15.90 18.79 -9.29
C LEU A 144 -16.79 19.77 -10.06
N ILE A 145 -16.80 21.02 -9.64
CA ILE A 145 -17.53 22.11 -10.33
C ILE A 145 -16.54 22.82 -11.26
N GLN A 146 -16.87 22.84 -12.55
CA GLN A 146 -16.07 23.46 -13.60
C GLN A 146 -16.82 24.65 -14.20
N ASP A 147 -16.13 25.72 -14.48
CA ASP A 147 -16.70 26.87 -15.20
C ASP A 147 -16.66 26.70 -16.73
N ASP A 148 -17.23 27.64 -17.46
CA ASP A 148 -17.32 27.59 -18.93
C ASP A 148 -15.94 27.65 -19.64
N ARG A 149 -14.86 27.96 -18.89
CA ARG A 149 -13.49 27.99 -19.39
C ARG A 149 -12.70 26.72 -19.00
N GLY A 150 -13.36 25.77 -18.38
CA GLY A 150 -12.74 24.52 -17.94
C GLY A 150 -11.98 24.63 -16.61
N LYS A 151 -12.02 25.77 -15.90
CA LYS A 151 -11.38 25.93 -14.60
C LYS A 151 -12.21 25.27 -13.50
N ILE A 152 -11.56 24.56 -12.59
CA ILE A 152 -12.21 24.00 -11.40
C ILE A 152 -12.41 25.11 -10.38
N ILE A 153 -13.68 25.36 -10.04
CA ILE A 153 -14.12 26.45 -9.16
C ILE A 153 -14.80 25.97 -7.88
N GLY A 154 -14.87 24.66 -7.67
CA GLY A 154 -15.49 24.10 -6.45
C GLY A 154 -15.73 22.63 -6.48
N ILE A 155 -16.42 22.16 -5.45
CA ILE A 155 -16.75 20.75 -5.19
C ILE A 155 -18.18 20.64 -4.72
N VAL A 156 -18.89 19.60 -5.15
CA VAL A 156 -20.13 19.15 -4.53
C VAL A 156 -19.82 17.99 -3.60
N GLY A 157 -20.11 18.15 -2.32
CA GLY A 157 -20.10 17.09 -1.33
C GLY A 157 -21.53 16.69 -0.94
N GLU A 158 -21.64 15.62 -0.18
CA GLU A 158 -22.90 15.11 0.33
C GLU A 158 -22.75 14.71 1.81
N ASN A 159 -23.68 15.10 2.64
CA ASN A 159 -23.71 14.68 4.04
C ASN A 159 -25.15 14.37 4.48
N ALA A 160 -25.36 14.08 5.76
CA ALA A 160 -26.69 13.77 6.30
C ALA A 160 -27.76 14.88 6.09
N LYS A 161 -27.33 16.11 5.82
CA LYS A 161 -28.24 17.25 5.55
C LYS A 161 -28.50 17.43 4.04
N GLY A 162 -27.91 16.61 3.20
CA GLY A 162 -28.01 16.67 1.74
C GLY A 162 -26.75 17.15 1.03
N ARG A 163 -26.93 17.54 -0.23
CA ARG A 163 -25.82 18.04 -1.09
C ARG A 163 -25.40 19.44 -0.66
N ILE A 164 -24.08 19.64 -0.59
CA ILE A 164 -23.46 20.93 -0.30
C ILE A 164 -22.48 21.29 -1.42
N ALA A 165 -22.52 22.54 -1.88
CA ALA A 165 -21.53 23.06 -2.81
C ALA A 165 -20.52 23.92 -2.05
N VAL A 166 -19.23 23.63 -2.23
CA VAL A 166 -18.13 24.41 -1.66
C VAL A 166 -17.39 25.09 -2.78
N ARG A 167 -17.45 26.41 -2.83
CA ARG A 167 -16.71 27.21 -3.80
C ARG A 167 -15.23 27.27 -3.41
N ALA A 168 -14.36 26.93 -4.34
CA ALA A 168 -12.92 27.14 -4.23
C ALA A 168 -12.56 28.49 -4.87
N ARG A 169 -12.00 29.40 -4.08
CA ARG A 169 -11.58 30.71 -4.57
C ARG A 169 -10.28 30.67 -5.36
N ARG A 170 -9.45 29.65 -5.15
CA ARG A 170 -8.16 29.48 -5.81
C ARG A 170 -8.08 28.15 -6.55
N ALA A 171 -8.12 27.03 -5.81
CA ALA A 171 -7.95 25.70 -6.38
C ALA A 171 -8.59 24.61 -5.53
N VAL A 172 -8.72 23.43 -6.12
CA VAL A 172 -9.11 22.17 -5.48
C VAL A 172 -7.92 21.20 -5.50
N ILE A 173 -7.63 20.56 -4.35
CA ILE A 173 -6.60 19.55 -4.24
C ILE A 173 -7.27 18.20 -3.96
N LEU A 174 -7.03 17.20 -4.83
CA LEU A 174 -7.46 15.82 -4.67
C LEU A 174 -6.38 15.03 -3.92
N ALA A 175 -6.73 14.45 -2.77
CA ALA A 175 -5.88 13.60 -1.94
C ALA A 175 -6.70 12.42 -1.41
N CYS A 176 -7.47 11.78 -2.31
CA CYS A 176 -8.56 10.85 -2.00
C CYS A 176 -8.10 9.39 -1.84
N GLY A 177 -6.79 9.10 -1.92
CA GLY A 177 -6.28 7.74 -1.89
C GLY A 177 -6.54 6.98 -3.19
N GLY A 178 -6.41 5.65 -3.12
CA GLY A 178 -6.49 4.75 -4.27
C GLY A 178 -7.88 4.18 -4.53
N PHE A 179 -7.90 2.98 -5.16
CA PHE A 179 -9.12 2.27 -5.57
C PHE A 179 -9.13 0.80 -5.14
N GLU A 180 -8.46 0.44 -4.05
CA GLU A 180 -8.30 -0.93 -3.58
C GLU A 180 -9.64 -1.63 -3.30
N TYR A 181 -10.68 -0.86 -2.96
CA TYR A 181 -12.02 -1.35 -2.68
C TYR A 181 -13.05 -1.01 -3.78
N ASP A 182 -12.60 -0.62 -4.97
CA ASP A 182 -13.45 -0.53 -6.16
C ASP A 182 -13.23 -1.76 -7.06
N ASP A 183 -14.16 -2.73 -6.99
CA ASP A 183 -14.05 -3.98 -7.74
C ASP A 183 -14.11 -3.77 -9.25
N GLU A 184 -14.80 -2.74 -9.75
CA GLU A 184 -14.87 -2.41 -11.16
C GLU A 184 -13.51 -1.91 -11.68
N LEU A 185 -12.89 -0.97 -10.96
CA LEU A 185 -11.56 -0.47 -11.33
C LEU A 185 -10.50 -1.57 -11.21
N LYS A 186 -10.54 -2.40 -10.15
CA LYS A 186 -9.63 -3.54 -10.03
C LYS A 186 -9.74 -4.49 -11.20
N LYS A 187 -10.95 -4.93 -11.55
CA LYS A 187 -11.19 -5.83 -12.69
C LYS A 187 -10.79 -5.23 -14.04
N SER A 188 -10.91 -3.92 -14.19
CA SER A 188 -10.60 -3.23 -15.45
C SER A 188 -9.10 -3.02 -15.65
N TYR A 189 -8.34 -2.85 -14.59
CA TYR A 189 -6.95 -2.38 -14.68
C TYR A 189 -5.92 -3.33 -14.08
N LEU A 190 -6.28 -4.16 -13.10
CA LEU A 190 -5.32 -5.06 -12.48
C LEU A 190 -5.33 -6.44 -13.16
N PRO A 191 -4.17 -7.07 -13.31
CA PRO A 191 -4.11 -8.43 -13.83
C PRO A 191 -4.62 -9.43 -12.78
N GLY A 192 -5.30 -10.48 -13.22
CA GLY A 192 -5.75 -11.56 -12.35
C GLY A 192 -7.21 -11.46 -11.92
N GLU A 193 -7.71 -12.52 -11.28
CA GLU A 193 -9.12 -12.66 -10.94
C GLU A 193 -9.50 -11.88 -9.68
N THR A 194 -8.62 -11.86 -8.68
CA THR A 194 -8.98 -11.35 -7.36
C THR A 194 -7.79 -10.76 -6.64
N PHE A 195 -7.87 -9.46 -6.34
CA PHE A 195 -7.03 -8.80 -5.36
C PHE A 195 -7.89 -8.38 -4.18
N TYR A 196 -7.57 -8.90 -2.99
CA TYR A 196 -8.12 -8.38 -1.75
C TYR A 196 -7.29 -7.19 -1.27
N ALA A 197 -7.83 -6.41 -0.34
CA ALA A 197 -7.11 -5.29 0.23
C ALA A 197 -7.14 -5.35 1.76
N PHE A 198 -6.14 -4.80 2.43
CA PHE A 198 -6.12 -4.65 3.87
C PHE A 198 -5.90 -3.21 4.34
N GLY A 199 -5.87 -2.24 3.41
CA GLY A 199 -5.92 -0.81 3.71
C GLY A 199 -7.29 -0.33 4.19
N ASP A 200 -7.53 0.97 4.05
CA ASP A 200 -8.81 1.58 4.44
C ASP A 200 -9.92 1.27 3.40
N PRO A 201 -11.04 0.67 3.81
CA PRO A 201 -12.18 0.41 2.93
C PRO A 201 -12.78 1.66 2.27
N ALA A 202 -12.43 2.84 2.75
CA ALA A 202 -12.83 4.10 2.13
C ALA A 202 -12.13 4.40 0.79
N ASN A 203 -11.10 3.66 0.38
CA ASN A 203 -10.40 3.84 -0.89
C ASN A 203 -11.16 3.20 -2.07
N THR A 204 -12.16 3.90 -2.57
CA THR A 204 -13.12 3.44 -3.59
C THR A 204 -13.03 4.23 -4.90
N GLY A 205 -11.84 4.77 -5.24
CA GLY A 205 -11.60 5.41 -6.54
C GLY A 205 -12.35 6.73 -6.80
N ASP A 206 -12.94 7.35 -5.78
CA ASP A 206 -13.77 8.57 -5.95
C ASP A 206 -13.02 9.68 -6.68
N GLY A 207 -11.75 9.91 -6.32
CA GLY A 207 -10.90 10.94 -6.94
C GLY A 207 -10.62 10.66 -8.41
N ILE A 208 -10.49 9.39 -8.79
CA ILE A 208 -10.29 8.96 -10.19
C ILE A 208 -11.51 9.30 -11.01
N ARG A 209 -12.69 8.84 -10.58
CA ARG A 209 -13.95 9.07 -11.31
C ARG A 209 -14.28 10.55 -11.45
N MET A 210 -14.06 11.34 -10.40
CA MET A 210 -14.30 12.79 -10.45
C MET A 210 -13.33 13.50 -11.39
N SER A 211 -12.06 13.12 -11.39
CA SER A 211 -11.05 13.73 -12.27
C SER A 211 -11.28 13.35 -13.73
N GLN A 212 -11.64 12.10 -14.03
CA GLN A 212 -12.01 11.68 -15.38
C GLN A 212 -13.22 12.44 -15.92
N LYS A 213 -14.23 12.72 -15.08
CA LYS A 213 -15.42 13.48 -15.49
C LYS A 213 -15.08 14.89 -16.00
N VAL A 214 -14.01 15.49 -15.52
CA VAL A 214 -13.53 16.81 -15.95
C VAL A 214 -12.38 16.76 -16.95
N GLY A 215 -12.12 15.57 -17.55
CA GLY A 215 -11.19 15.37 -18.65
C GLY A 215 -9.75 15.08 -18.23
N ALA A 216 -9.50 14.61 -17.02
CA ALA A 216 -8.15 14.24 -16.61
C ALA A 216 -7.65 12.97 -17.33
N ASP A 217 -6.39 12.99 -17.75
CA ASP A 217 -5.62 11.79 -18.10
C ASP A 217 -5.38 10.92 -16.88
N ILE A 218 -5.34 9.61 -17.07
CA ILE A 218 -5.04 8.65 -15.99
C ILE A 218 -3.80 7.83 -16.32
N TRP A 219 -3.01 7.51 -15.32
CA TRP A 219 -1.79 6.73 -15.45
C TRP A 219 -1.63 5.71 -14.32
N HIS A 220 -0.67 4.80 -14.46
CA HIS A 220 -0.23 3.81 -13.46
C HIS A 220 -1.35 2.92 -12.88
N MET A 221 -2.46 2.79 -13.62
CA MET A 221 -3.65 2.07 -13.15
C MET A 221 -3.41 0.58 -12.89
N ASN A 222 -2.36 0.00 -13.46
CA ASN A 222 -1.93 -1.38 -13.28
C ASN A 222 -0.82 -1.58 -12.24
N ALA A 223 -0.33 -0.48 -11.64
CA ALA A 223 0.74 -0.55 -10.65
C ALA A 223 0.18 -0.59 -9.23
N VAL A 224 0.75 -1.46 -8.40
CA VAL A 224 0.31 -1.71 -7.03
C VAL A 224 1.48 -1.97 -6.08
N ALA A 225 1.28 -1.74 -4.79
CA ALA A 225 2.07 -2.34 -3.73
C ALA A 225 1.27 -3.54 -3.19
N GLY A 226 1.72 -4.75 -3.55
CA GLY A 226 0.93 -5.97 -3.39
C GLY A 226 1.60 -7.05 -2.55
N PRO A 227 1.55 -6.97 -1.22
CA PRO A 227 1.94 -8.07 -0.35
C PRO A 227 0.89 -9.19 -0.38
N LEU A 228 1.19 -10.28 0.32
CA LEU A 228 0.23 -11.36 0.51
C LEU A 228 -0.64 -11.14 1.74
N GLY A 229 -1.82 -11.75 1.72
CA GLY A 229 -2.73 -11.75 2.86
C GLY A 229 -3.75 -12.88 2.81
N HIS A 230 -4.53 -12.94 3.87
CA HIS A 230 -5.55 -13.96 4.09
C HIS A 230 -6.92 -13.31 4.11
N LYS A 231 -7.92 -13.94 3.50
CA LYS A 231 -9.28 -13.43 3.43
C LYS A 231 -10.25 -14.38 4.11
N PHE A 232 -11.04 -13.87 5.03
CA PHE A 232 -12.04 -14.62 5.77
C PHE A 232 -13.43 -13.99 5.64
N ASN A 233 -14.45 -14.82 5.69
CA ASN A 233 -15.84 -14.36 5.68
C ASN A 233 -16.14 -13.48 6.89
N GLY A 234 -16.96 -12.46 6.69
CA GLY A 234 -17.35 -11.50 7.73
C GLY A 234 -16.40 -10.31 7.90
N PHE A 235 -15.30 -10.26 7.16
CA PHE A 235 -14.38 -9.12 7.15
C PHE A 235 -14.32 -8.49 5.76
N GLU A 236 -14.41 -7.17 5.69
CA GLU A 236 -14.24 -6.44 4.43
C GLU A 236 -12.78 -6.45 3.99
N ALA A 237 -11.86 -6.12 4.89
CA ALA A 237 -10.44 -6.16 4.63
C ALA A 237 -9.83 -7.56 4.80
N ALA A 238 -8.76 -7.85 4.07
CA ALA A 238 -7.90 -9.02 4.27
C ALA A 238 -6.98 -8.82 5.48
N PHE A 239 -6.33 -9.90 5.91
CA PHE A 239 -5.34 -9.91 6.99
C PHE A 239 -3.93 -10.02 6.39
N PRO A 240 -2.99 -9.10 6.67
CA PRO A 240 -1.66 -9.13 6.10
C PRO A 240 -0.85 -10.34 6.59
N ALA A 241 -0.29 -11.13 5.67
CA ALA A 241 0.56 -12.26 6.03
C ALA A 241 1.87 -11.82 6.70
N ASN A 242 2.37 -12.60 7.66
CA ASN A 242 3.56 -12.29 8.46
C ASN A 242 4.76 -13.22 8.20
N LEU A 243 4.58 -14.34 7.53
CA LEU A 243 5.60 -15.39 7.42
C LEU A 243 6.92 -14.91 6.78
N ALA A 244 6.85 -14.12 5.73
CA ALA A 244 8.04 -13.59 5.03
C ALA A 244 8.90 -12.61 5.87
N ARG A 245 8.56 -12.34 7.13
CA ARG A 245 9.27 -11.42 8.03
C ARG A 245 9.56 -11.97 9.41
N GLN A 246 9.46 -13.27 9.58
CA GLN A 246 9.90 -13.86 10.83
C GLN A 246 11.40 -13.66 10.97
N SER A 247 11.84 -13.35 12.18
CA SER A 247 13.19 -12.88 12.47
C SER A 247 14.24 -13.91 12.05
N ALA A 248 15.29 -13.49 11.39
CA ALA A 248 16.46 -14.32 11.09
C ALA A 248 17.15 -14.90 12.36
N SER A 249 16.76 -14.43 13.55
CA SER A 249 17.23 -14.96 14.84
C SER A 249 16.45 -16.20 15.31
N ASP A 250 15.29 -16.50 14.70
CA ASP A 250 14.52 -17.70 15.00
C ASP A 250 14.55 -18.67 13.80
N PRO A 251 15.43 -19.68 13.79
CA PRO A 251 15.57 -20.60 12.66
C PRO A 251 14.31 -21.43 12.38
N PHE A 252 13.42 -21.61 13.37
CA PHE A 252 12.21 -22.41 13.20
C PHE A 252 11.10 -21.67 12.46
N ALA A 253 11.16 -20.36 12.42
CA ALA A 253 10.22 -19.54 11.69
C ALA A 253 10.25 -19.72 10.17
N TYR A 254 11.22 -20.42 9.64
CA TYR A 254 11.42 -20.66 8.21
C TYR A 254 10.91 -22.01 7.69
N ALA A 255 10.33 -22.86 8.53
CA ALA A 255 9.78 -24.17 8.13
C ALA A 255 8.43 -24.01 7.40
N PHE A 256 8.43 -23.31 6.25
CA PHE A 256 7.24 -23.08 5.41
C PHE A 256 7.58 -22.98 3.93
N ILE A 257 6.60 -23.29 3.09
CA ILE A 257 6.61 -23.11 1.63
C ILE A 257 5.29 -22.53 1.14
N TYR A 258 5.30 -21.89 -0.06
CA TYR A 258 4.09 -21.57 -0.81
C TYR A 258 3.84 -22.65 -1.86
N VAL A 259 2.60 -23.11 -1.94
CA VAL A 259 2.15 -24.03 -3.00
C VAL A 259 0.92 -23.45 -3.71
N ASP A 260 0.77 -23.81 -4.99
CA ASP A 260 -0.39 -23.47 -5.79
C ASP A 260 -1.63 -24.31 -5.46
N LYS A 261 -2.71 -24.15 -6.23
CA LYS A 261 -3.97 -24.92 -6.09
C LYS A 261 -3.79 -26.44 -6.21
N GLU A 262 -2.76 -26.88 -6.91
CA GLU A 262 -2.48 -28.31 -7.12
C GLU A 262 -1.55 -28.89 -6.06
N GLY A 263 -0.85 -28.05 -5.31
CA GLY A 263 0.10 -28.46 -4.29
C GLY A 263 1.56 -28.34 -4.72
N SER A 264 1.84 -27.73 -5.87
CA SER A 264 3.22 -27.54 -6.37
C SER A 264 3.84 -26.28 -5.82
N ARG A 265 5.05 -26.38 -5.26
CA ARG A 265 5.87 -25.23 -4.88
C ARG A 265 6.35 -24.49 -6.13
N PHE A 266 6.37 -23.15 -6.14
CA PHE A 266 6.62 -22.35 -7.36
C PHE A 266 7.57 -21.17 -7.17
N VAL A 267 8.11 -20.93 -5.99
CA VAL A 267 8.93 -19.72 -5.73
C VAL A 267 9.89 -19.93 -4.55
N ASP A 268 10.99 -19.16 -4.51
CA ASP A 268 11.69 -18.88 -3.27
C ASP A 268 10.88 -17.88 -2.44
N GLU A 269 10.38 -18.31 -1.32
CA GLU A 269 9.46 -17.57 -0.44
C GLU A 269 10.08 -16.32 0.16
N LEU A 270 11.40 -16.19 0.17
CA LEU A 270 12.14 -15.10 0.79
C LEU A 270 12.83 -14.16 -0.20
N SER A 271 12.84 -14.49 -1.50
CA SER A 271 13.53 -13.68 -2.53
C SER A 271 12.78 -12.41 -2.88
N LEU A 272 11.47 -12.38 -2.68
CA LEU A 272 10.63 -11.27 -3.12
C LEU A 272 10.51 -10.19 -2.05
N GLU A 273 10.70 -8.95 -2.47
CA GLU A 273 10.35 -7.81 -1.63
C GLU A 273 8.84 -7.80 -1.35
N ASN A 274 8.48 -7.52 -0.10
CA ASN A 274 7.12 -7.71 0.39
C ASN A 274 6.02 -7.04 -0.47
N HIS A 275 6.28 -5.85 -1.00
CA HIS A 275 5.30 -5.12 -1.82
C HIS A 275 5.23 -5.59 -3.27
N LEU A 276 6.18 -6.41 -3.71
CA LEU A 276 6.25 -6.99 -5.05
C LEU A 276 5.85 -8.48 -5.07
N MET A 277 5.47 -9.05 -3.94
CA MET A 277 5.14 -10.49 -3.84
C MET A 277 4.02 -10.91 -4.78
N TRP A 278 3.03 -10.04 -5.02
CA TRP A 278 1.92 -10.31 -5.94
C TRP A 278 2.36 -10.79 -7.32
N SER A 279 3.52 -10.32 -7.81
CA SER A 279 4.00 -10.62 -9.16
C SER A 279 4.33 -12.11 -9.38
N ALA A 280 4.70 -12.83 -8.33
CA ALA A 280 4.93 -14.28 -8.41
C ALA A 280 3.63 -15.10 -8.36
N PHE A 281 2.55 -14.49 -7.82
CA PHE A 281 1.25 -15.17 -7.63
C PHE A 281 0.29 -14.92 -8.79
N VAL A 282 0.35 -13.76 -9.41
CA VAL A 282 -0.49 -13.42 -10.56
C VAL A 282 0.16 -13.97 -11.84
N TYR A 283 0.02 -15.27 -12.02
CA TYR A 283 0.47 -16.03 -13.19
C TYR A 283 -0.75 -16.64 -13.89
N PHE A 284 -0.98 -16.27 -15.14
CA PHE A 284 -2.02 -16.88 -15.98
C PHE A 284 -1.44 -18.08 -16.72
N ASP A 285 -2.04 -19.24 -16.56
CA ASP A 285 -1.73 -20.44 -17.31
C ASP A 285 -2.57 -20.46 -18.59
N PRO A 286 -1.97 -20.27 -19.78
CA PRO A 286 -2.72 -20.21 -21.03
C PRO A 286 -3.23 -21.57 -21.50
N GLU A 287 -2.71 -22.70 -20.99
CA GLU A 287 -3.19 -24.03 -21.32
C GLU A 287 -4.42 -24.41 -20.49
N LYS A 288 -4.41 -24.05 -19.21
CA LYS A 288 -5.52 -24.30 -18.28
C LYS A 288 -6.56 -23.18 -18.27
N LEU A 289 -6.25 -22.01 -18.85
CA LEU A 289 -7.06 -20.78 -18.85
C LEU A 289 -7.44 -20.32 -17.44
N GLU A 290 -6.51 -20.41 -16.49
CA GLU A 290 -6.72 -20.05 -15.09
C GLU A 290 -5.49 -19.40 -14.46
N PHE A 291 -5.69 -18.93 -13.22
CA PHE A 291 -4.61 -18.46 -12.32
C PHE A 291 -4.35 -19.56 -11.27
N PRO A 292 -3.41 -20.51 -11.52
CA PRO A 292 -3.22 -21.66 -10.64
C PRO A 292 -2.67 -21.28 -9.25
N ARG A 293 -2.11 -20.08 -9.09
CA ARG A 293 -1.55 -19.57 -7.83
C ARG A 293 -2.50 -18.67 -7.04
N ILE A 294 -3.80 -18.62 -7.41
CA ILE A 294 -4.83 -17.83 -6.74
C ILE A 294 -6.08 -18.69 -6.47
N PRO A 295 -6.36 -19.10 -5.21
CA PRO A 295 -5.49 -18.95 -4.04
C PRO A 295 -4.23 -19.81 -4.13
N SER A 296 -3.20 -19.41 -3.39
CA SER A 296 -2.10 -20.29 -2.99
C SER A 296 -2.31 -20.72 -1.56
N TYR A 297 -1.50 -21.68 -1.10
CA TYR A 297 -1.48 -22.09 0.31
C TYR A 297 -0.09 -21.92 0.89
N ILE A 298 -0.05 -21.50 2.14
CA ILE A 298 1.15 -21.54 2.95
C ILE A 298 1.10 -22.85 3.71
N ILE A 299 2.09 -23.74 3.49
CA ILE A 299 2.24 -25.00 4.21
C ILE A 299 3.36 -24.82 5.23
N PHE A 300 3.11 -25.15 6.49
CA PHE A 300 4.07 -24.95 7.56
C PHE A 300 3.89 -25.98 8.68
N ASP A 301 4.86 -26.07 9.61
CA ASP A 301 4.85 -26.99 10.69
C ASP A 301 4.63 -26.33 12.06
N GLU A 302 4.65 -27.14 13.12
CA GLU A 302 4.44 -26.71 14.50
C GLU A 302 5.47 -25.67 14.97
N SER A 303 6.69 -25.67 14.42
CA SER A 303 7.72 -24.68 14.76
C SER A 303 7.29 -23.27 14.36
N VAL A 304 6.75 -23.13 13.16
CA VAL A 304 6.25 -21.84 12.66
C VAL A 304 5.01 -21.40 13.45
N ARG A 305 4.08 -22.32 13.74
CA ARG A 305 2.91 -22.02 14.56
C ARG A 305 3.30 -21.44 15.93
N GLN A 306 4.31 -22.04 16.59
CA GLN A 306 4.78 -21.63 17.92
C GLN A 306 5.60 -20.33 17.88
N ALA A 307 6.22 -19.98 16.78
CA ALA A 307 7.03 -18.77 16.64
C ALA A 307 6.21 -17.46 16.76
N GLY A 308 4.90 -17.54 16.60
CA GLY A 308 3.99 -16.40 16.79
C GLY A 308 2.91 -16.27 15.72
N PRO A 309 2.18 -15.15 15.72
CA PRO A 309 1.09 -14.90 14.80
C PRO A 309 1.57 -14.90 13.33
N ILE A 310 0.86 -15.64 12.47
CA ILE A 310 1.11 -15.63 11.02
C ILE A 310 0.48 -14.44 10.29
N VAL A 311 -0.15 -13.56 11.03
CA VAL A 311 -0.73 -12.28 10.57
C VAL A 311 -0.03 -11.14 11.28
N ARG A 312 0.20 -10.04 10.55
CA ARG A 312 0.74 -8.80 11.14
C ARG A 312 -0.36 -8.04 11.85
N ASP A 313 -0.10 -7.62 13.08
CA ASP A 313 -1.02 -6.84 13.92
C ASP A 313 -0.75 -5.34 13.92
N TYR A 314 0.34 -4.89 13.26
CA TYR A 314 0.77 -3.49 13.24
C TYR A 314 0.42 -2.75 11.94
N VAL A 315 -0.20 -3.42 10.95
CA VAL A 315 -0.67 -2.83 9.70
C VAL A 315 -2.05 -3.38 9.35
N GLY A 316 -2.76 -2.68 8.49
CA GLY A 316 -4.07 -3.08 7.99
C GLY A 316 -5.23 -2.61 8.86
N ASN A 317 -6.41 -2.62 8.27
CA ASN A 317 -7.63 -2.11 8.90
C ASN A 317 -8.24 -3.10 9.91
N ASN A 318 -8.09 -4.41 9.67
CA ASN A 318 -8.72 -5.44 10.50
C ASN A 318 -8.15 -5.57 11.92
N ARG A 319 -6.97 -5.01 12.21
CA ARG A 319 -6.32 -5.09 13.53
C ARG A 319 -7.19 -4.53 14.67
N HIS A 320 -8.11 -3.60 14.38
CA HIS A 320 -9.04 -3.03 15.37
C HIS A 320 -10.35 -3.80 15.47
N ILE A 321 -10.61 -4.69 14.50
CA ILE A 321 -11.85 -5.47 14.42
C ILE A 321 -11.65 -6.87 14.98
N TYR A 322 -10.46 -7.44 14.79
CA TYR A 322 -10.11 -8.77 15.24
C TYR A 322 -8.69 -8.83 15.79
N SER A 323 -8.55 -9.32 17.02
CA SER A 323 -7.27 -9.57 17.66
C SER A 323 -6.83 -11.00 17.37
N TRP A 324 -5.81 -11.17 16.55
CA TRP A 324 -5.24 -12.48 16.22
C TRP A 324 -4.60 -13.12 17.46
N SER A 325 -4.79 -14.42 17.66
CA SER A 325 -4.21 -15.10 18.83
C SER A 325 -2.68 -15.19 18.71
N LYS A 326 -1.99 -15.14 19.86
CA LYS A 326 -0.51 -15.10 19.89
C LYS A 326 0.15 -16.37 19.34
N ASP A 327 -0.55 -17.48 19.39
CA ASP A 327 -0.09 -18.81 19.02
C ASP A 327 -0.95 -19.49 17.94
N ASN A 328 -1.80 -18.71 17.26
CA ASN A 328 -2.69 -19.15 16.18
C ASN A 328 -3.75 -20.21 16.58
N THR A 329 -3.91 -20.55 17.86
CA THR A 329 -4.81 -21.64 18.29
C THR A 329 -6.29 -21.30 18.10
N VAL A 330 -6.66 -20.03 18.28
CA VAL A 330 -8.05 -19.57 18.05
C VAL A 330 -8.41 -19.70 16.58
N GLU A 331 -7.50 -19.35 15.68
CA GLU A 331 -7.70 -19.36 14.24
C GLU A 331 -7.74 -20.79 13.69
N ILE A 332 -6.99 -21.71 14.29
CA ILE A 332 -7.10 -23.15 14.02
C ILE A 332 -8.48 -23.66 14.44
N SER A 333 -8.97 -23.29 15.62
CA SER A 333 -10.31 -23.70 16.08
C SER A 333 -11.46 -23.19 15.21
N LYS A 334 -11.21 -22.12 14.45
CA LYS A 334 -12.15 -21.54 13.48
C LYS A 334 -12.00 -22.13 12.07
N SER A 335 -11.11 -23.05 11.86
CA SER A 335 -10.74 -23.56 10.53
C SER A 335 -10.29 -22.46 9.56
N TRP A 336 -9.71 -21.38 10.06
CA TRP A 336 -9.00 -20.39 9.25
C TRP A 336 -7.62 -20.88 8.88
N ILE A 337 -7.04 -21.68 9.78
CA ILE A 337 -5.82 -22.45 9.59
C ILE A 337 -6.22 -23.92 9.71
N GLU A 338 -6.05 -24.68 8.64
CA GLU A 338 -6.26 -26.13 8.67
C GLU A 338 -5.05 -26.81 9.30
N SER A 339 -5.29 -27.90 10.04
CA SER A 339 -4.22 -28.68 10.67
C SER A 339 -4.45 -30.18 10.51
N ALA A 340 -3.37 -30.95 10.36
CA ALA A 340 -3.42 -32.41 10.27
C ALA A 340 -2.14 -33.05 10.81
N PRO A 341 -2.17 -34.33 11.26
CA PRO A 341 -0.99 -35.03 11.76
C PRO A 341 0.01 -35.39 10.64
N SER A 342 -0.42 -35.38 9.35
CA SER A 342 0.44 -35.68 8.21
C SER A 342 0.15 -34.71 7.05
N ILE A 343 1.13 -34.52 6.14
CA ILE A 343 0.97 -33.74 4.93
C ILE A 343 -0.12 -34.34 4.02
N ALA A 344 -0.20 -35.64 3.95
CA ALA A 344 -1.21 -36.36 3.16
C ALA A 344 -2.64 -36.10 3.66
N GLU A 345 -2.86 -36.07 4.96
CA GLU A 345 -4.17 -35.71 5.55
C GLU A 345 -4.46 -34.21 5.42
N LEU A 346 -3.42 -33.36 5.51
CA LEU A 346 -3.55 -31.93 5.30
C LEU A 346 -4.01 -31.64 3.86
N ALA A 347 -3.40 -32.29 2.85
CA ALA A 347 -3.80 -32.18 1.45
C ALA A 347 -5.29 -32.50 1.25
N GLN A 348 -5.75 -33.60 1.85
CA GLN A 348 -7.17 -33.98 1.79
C GLN A 348 -8.09 -32.92 2.41
N LYS A 349 -7.70 -32.33 3.54
CA LYS A 349 -8.48 -31.28 4.23
C LYS A 349 -8.63 -30.02 3.40
N ILE A 350 -7.58 -29.60 2.69
CA ILE A 350 -7.59 -28.37 1.88
C ILE A 350 -7.99 -28.60 0.42
N GLY A 351 -8.32 -29.85 0.06
CA GLY A 351 -8.79 -30.19 -1.29
C GLY A 351 -7.72 -30.15 -2.36
N ILE A 352 -6.46 -30.40 -2.00
CA ILE A 352 -5.30 -30.41 -2.90
C ILE A 352 -4.91 -31.87 -3.21
N GLU A 353 -4.30 -32.09 -4.37
CA GLU A 353 -3.81 -33.42 -4.74
C GLU A 353 -2.73 -33.90 -3.77
N ARG A 354 -2.98 -35.08 -3.20
CA ARG A 354 -2.20 -35.66 -2.09
C ARG A 354 -0.76 -35.90 -2.46
N GLU A 355 -0.55 -36.54 -3.63
CA GLU A 355 0.76 -36.92 -4.13
C GLU A 355 1.62 -35.70 -4.43
N LEU A 356 1.05 -34.67 -5.04
CA LEU A 356 1.76 -33.44 -5.39
C LEU A 356 2.18 -32.64 -4.14
N LEU A 357 1.27 -32.45 -3.19
CA LEU A 357 1.62 -31.73 -1.97
C LEU A 357 2.69 -32.47 -1.16
N THR A 358 2.54 -33.80 -1.00
CA THR A 358 3.52 -34.63 -0.28
C THR A 358 4.89 -34.52 -0.95
N LYS A 359 4.93 -34.67 -2.29
CA LYS A 359 6.17 -34.52 -3.05
C LYS A 359 6.80 -33.15 -2.92
N SER A 360 6.03 -32.07 -2.95
CA SER A 360 6.55 -30.69 -2.80
C SER A 360 7.22 -30.48 -1.45
N VAL A 361 6.64 -31.03 -0.37
CA VAL A 361 7.23 -30.93 0.97
C VAL A 361 8.46 -31.82 1.10
N GLU A 362 8.43 -33.06 0.56
CA GLU A 362 9.59 -33.97 0.55
C GLU A 362 10.76 -33.38 -0.23
N ASP A 363 10.54 -32.90 -1.45
CA ASP A 363 11.56 -32.25 -2.28
C ASP A 363 12.18 -31.04 -1.56
N TYR A 364 11.37 -30.21 -0.91
CA TYR A 364 11.85 -29.09 -0.10
C TYR A 364 12.69 -29.57 1.08
N ASN A 365 12.23 -30.58 1.82
CA ASN A 365 12.97 -31.13 2.98
C ASN A 365 14.32 -31.74 2.56
N VAL A 366 14.35 -32.44 1.42
CA VAL A 366 15.63 -32.95 0.85
C VAL A 366 16.57 -31.78 0.55
N GLY A 367 16.05 -30.71 -0.06
CA GLY A 367 16.82 -29.48 -0.31
C GLY A 367 17.36 -28.85 0.98
N CYS A 368 16.56 -28.82 2.05
CA CYS A 368 16.99 -28.33 3.35
C CYS A 368 18.17 -29.14 3.93
N HIS A 369 18.08 -30.46 3.90
CA HIS A 369 19.15 -31.34 4.40
C HIS A 369 20.43 -31.23 3.58
N GLN A 370 20.31 -31.04 2.27
CA GLN A 370 21.41 -30.85 1.34
C GLN A 370 21.96 -29.41 1.31
N LYS A 371 21.27 -28.44 1.97
CA LYS A 371 21.54 -27.01 1.91
C LYS A 371 21.55 -26.48 0.47
N ASN A 372 20.70 -27.05 -0.37
CA ASN A 372 20.58 -26.72 -1.78
C ASN A 372 19.10 -26.74 -2.20
N ASP A 373 18.49 -25.59 -2.32
CA ASP A 373 17.10 -25.45 -2.70
C ASP A 373 16.93 -25.28 -4.21
N PHE A 374 15.97 -25.98 -4.80
CA PHE A 374 15.68 -25.89 -6.23
C PHE A 374 15.34 -24.46 -6.71
N PHE A 375 14.64 -23.68 -5.87
CA PHE A 375 14.27 -22.30 -6.16
C PHE A 375 15.33 -21.27 -5.72
N GLY A 376 16.45 -21.73 -5.13
CA GLY A 376 17.56 -20.85 -4.75
C GLY A 376 17.40 -20.17 -3.40
N ARG A 377 16.50 -20.62 -2.53
CA ARG A 377 16.34 -20.10 -1.17
C ARG A 377 17.63 -20.19 -0.39
N ASP A 378 18.00 -19.11 0.30
CA ASP A 378 19.28 -18.99 1.03
C ASP A 378 19.42 -20.12 2.07
N ALA A 379 20.60 -20.76 2.07
CA ALA A 379 20.89 -21.90 2.94
C ALA A 379 20.68 -21.62 4.43
N ARG A 380 20.82 -20.36 4.88
CA ARG A 380 20.58 -19.94 6.27
C ARG A 380 19.11 -19.99 6.68
N SER A 381 18.22 -19.99 5.71
CA SER A 381 16.76 -20.03 5.91
C SER A 381 16.13 -21.36 5.51
N LEU A 382 16.93 -22.35 5.12
CA LEU A 382 16.46 -23.69 4.81
C LEU A 382 16.21 -24.47 6.10
N VAL A 383 14.95 -24.53 6.51
CA VAL A 383 14.46 -25.30 7.67
C VAL A 383 13.38 -26.25 7.19
N ALA A 384 13.60 -27.56 7.39
CA ALA A 384 12.68 -28.60 6.94
C ALA A 384 11.32 -28.53 7.67
N ILE A 385 10.26 -28.88 6.96
CA ILE A 385 8.89 -29.00 7.47
C ILE A 385 8.70 -30.43 7.96
N GLU A 386 8.99 -30.68 9.24
CA GLU A 386 9.07 -32.05 9.78
C GLU A 386 8.36 -32.24 11.11
N LYS A 387 7.95 -31.18 11.79
CA LYS A 387 7.34 -31.23 13.12
C LYS A 387 5.82 -31.20 13.05
N PRO A 388 5.14 -32.38 13.24
CA PRO A 388 3.69 -32.39 13.28
C PRO A 388 3.14 -31.68 14.54
N PRO A 389 1.88 -31.17 14.51
CA PRO A 389 0.98 -31.18 13.36
C PRO A 389 1.45 -30.23 12.25
N PHE A 390 0.99 -30.49 11.01
CA PHE A 390 1.22 -29.65 9.87
C PHE A 390 0.00 -28.75 9.62
N TYR A 391 0.25 -27.60 9.03
CA TYR A 391 -0.76 -26.54 8.89
C TYR A 391 -0.80 -26.00 7.47
N ALA A 392 -1.99 -25.54 7.07
CA ALA A 392 -2.20 -24.83 5.83
C ALA A 392 -3.13 -23.63 6.02
N ILE A 393 -2.85 -22.54 5.33
CA ILE A 393 -3.71 -21.39 5.24
C ILE A 393 -3.75 -20.86 3.81
N SER A 394 -4.95 -20.56 3.30
CA SER A 394 -5.10 -19.93 2.00
C SER A 394 -4.53 -18.52 2.01
N THR A 395 -3.81 -18.16 0.95
CA THR A 395 -3.22 -16.84 0.77
C THR A 395 -3.48 -16.29 -0.61
N TYR A 396 -3.56 -14.98 -0.72
CA TYR A 396 -3.94 -14.24 -1.90
C TYR A 396 -2.99 -13.08 -2.13
N PRO A 397 -2.79 -12.66 -3.41
CA PRO A 397 -2.24 -11.34 -3.66
C PRO A 397 -3.19 -10.28 -3.09
N CYS A 398 -2.65 -9.37 -2.28
CA CYS A 398 -3.43 -8.31 -1.65
C CYS A 398 -2.89 -6.95 -2.04
N LEU A 399 -3.72 -5.93 -1.84
CA LEU A 399 -3.37 -4.54 -2.06
C LEU A 399 -3.10 -3.87 -0.72
N LEU A 400 -1.90 -3.31 -0.60
CA LEU A 400 -1.60 -2.28 0.39
C LEU A 400 -2.01 -0.93 -0.15
N ASN A 401 -1.61 -0.67 -1.42
CA ASN A 401 -1.88 0.55 -2.17
C ASN A 401 -2.09 0.22 -3.65
N THR A 402 -2.93 1.02 -4.32
CA THR A 402 -2.92 1.19 -5.77
C THR A 402 -2.12 2.46 -6.12
N GLN A 403 -1.52 2.52 -7.31
CA GLN A 403 -0.71 3.68 -7.71
C GLN A 403 -1.40 4.53 -8.78
N GLY A 404 -2.49 4.01 -9.32
CA GLY A 404 -3.25 4.63 -10.39
C GLY A 404 -4.04 5.86 -9.98
N GLY A 405 -4.34 6.67 -10.98
CA GLY A 405 -5.19 7.86 -10.83
C GLY A 405 -4.88 8.96 -11.84
N PRO A 406 -5.34 10.18 -11.61
CA PRO A 406 -5.10 11.28 -12.53
C PRO A 406 -3.61 11.60 -12.65
N ARG A 407 -3.14 11.69 -13.89
CA ARG A 407 -1.78 12.11 -14.20
C ARG A 407 -1.53 13.52 -13.73
N ARG A 408 -0.37 13.75 -13.14
CA ARG A 408 0.05 15.08 -12.68
C ARG A 408 1.45 15.43 -13.13
N ASN A 409 1.76 16.72 -13.21
CA ASN A 409 3.09 17.23 -13.49
C ASN A 409 3.93 17.45 -12.21
N ALA A 410 5.14 17.95 -12.38
CA ALA A 410 6.07 18.24 -11.29
C ALA A 410 5.54 19.27 -10.27
N ASP A 411 4.57 20.10 -10.67
CA ASP A 411 3.90 21.11 -9.82
C ASP A 411 2.62 20.59 -9.17
N SER A 412 2.34 19.28 -9.22
CA SER A 412 1.12 18.64 -8.72
C SER A 412 -0.17 19.00 -9.46
N GLN A 413 -0.11 19.69 -10.59
CA GLN A 413 -1.28 19.99 -11.40
C GLN A 413 -1.75 18.73 -12.13
N ILE A 414 -3.04 18.44 -12.08
CA ILE A 414 -3.65 17.34 -12.83
C ILE A 414 -3.73 17.74 -14.31
N LEU A 415 -3.36 16.79 -15.17
CA LEU A 415 -3.24 17.00 -16.62
C LEU A 415 -4.42 16.40 -17.38
N ASP A 416 -4.73 17.00 -18.52
CA ASP A 416 -5.59 16.41 -19.56
C ASP A 416 -4.79 15.41 -20.43
N PRO A 417 -5.43 14.63 -21.33
CA PRO A 417 -4.75 13.69 -22.22
C PRO A 417 -3.73 14.30 -23.19
N PHE A 418 -3.72 15.61 -23.33
CA PHE A 418 -2.78 16.35 -24.17
C PHE A 418 -1.62 16.95 -23.36
N GLY A 419 -1.53 16.63 -22.05
CA GLY A 419 -0.50 17.10 -21.15
C GLY A 419 -0.68 18.54 -20.67
N LYS A 420 -1.85 19.14 -20.86
CA LYS A 420 -2.15 20.48 -20.37
C LYS A 420 -2.75 20.42 -18.96
N PRO A 421 -2.32 21.28 -18.04
CA PRO A 421 -2.94 21.37 -16.73
C PRO A 421 -4.42 21.73 -16.81
N ILE A 422 -5.26 21.00 -16.07
CA ILE A 422 -6.67 21.41 -15.83
C ILE A 422 -6.62 22.56 -14.81
N PRO A 423 -7.04 23.75 -15.19
CA PRO A 423 -6.85 24.94 -14.35
C PRO A 423 -7.56 24.80 -12.99
N GLY A 424 -6.84 25.13 -11.91
CA GLY A 424 -7.37 25.07 -10.55
C GLY A 424 -7.54 23.67 -9.98
N LEU A 425 -6.95 22.62 -10.60
CA LEU A 425 -7.01 21.23 -10.13
C LEU A 425 -5.62 20.67 -9.85
N TYR A 426 -5.43 20.19 -8.62
CA TYR A 426 -4.19 19.57 -8.12
C TYR A 426 -4.44 18.18 -7.57
N GLY A 427 -3.39 17.34 -7.56
CA GLY A 427 -3.43 15.97 -7.00
C GLY A 427 -2.22 15.68 -6.13
N ALA A 428 -2.39 14.93 -5.05
CA ALA A 428 -1.28 14.54 -4.18
C ALA A 428 -1.48 13.16 -3.53
N GLY A 429 -0.37 12.51 -3.26
CA GLY A 429 -0.34 11.21 -2.57
C GLY A 429 -0.60 10.05 -3.52
N GLU A 430 -1.22 9.01 -2.99
CA GLU A 430 -1.51 7.74 -3.66
C GLU A 430 -2.36 7.92 -4.94
N LEU A 431 -3.23 8.91 -4.97
CA LEU A 431 -4.05 9.23 -6.13
C LEU A 431 -3.19 9.68 -7.32
N GLY A 432 -2.92 8.79 -8.27
CA GLY A 432 -2.03 9.05 -9.40
C GLY A 432 -0.57 9.19 -8.99
N SER A 433 -0.08 8.21 -8.22
CA SER A 433 1.26 8.17 -7.65
C SER A 433 2.37 8.07 -8.71
N ILE A 434 3.60 8.47 -8.34
CA ILE A 434 4.79 8.33 -9.20
C ILE A 434 5.35 6.90 -9.25
N TRP A 435 4.86 5.97 -8.44
CA TRP A 435 5.33 4.59 -8.36
C TRP A 435 4.67 3.69 -9.42
N GLY A 436 4.92 4.00 -10.68
CA GLY A 436 4.23 3.37 -11.82
C GLY A 436 4.75 1.99 -12.23
N SER A 437 5.84 1.49 -11.63
CA SER A 437 6.40 0.16 -11.90
C SER A 437 6.76 -0.53 -10.58
N MET A 438 7.99 -0.38 -10.07
CA MET A 438 8.38 -0.98 -8.80
C MET A 438 8.17 -0.01 -7.64
N TYR A 439 7.49 -0.48 -6.60
CA TYR A 439 7.21 0.32 -5.41
C TYR A 439 8.36 0.23 -4.40
N GLN A 440 8.84 1.38 -3.93
CA GLN A 440 9.77 1.50 -2.81
C GLN A 440 8.99 1.60 -1.49
N ALA A 441 9.26 0.73 -0.54
CA ALA A 441 8.62 0.79 0.78
C ALA A 441 8.77 2.17 1.44
N GLY A 442 7.67 2.73 1.93
CA GLY A 442 7.62 4.10 2.43
C GLY A 442 7.50 5.18 1.35
N GLY A 443 7.47 4.79 0.08
CA GLY A 443 7.37 5.70 -1.06
C GLY A 443 6.11 6.53 -1.05
N ASN A 444 4.93 5.92 -0.90
CA ASN A 444 3.66 6.66 -0.89
C ASN A 444 3.56 7.69 0.25
N LEU A 445 4.01 7.36 1.46
CA LEU A 445 4.02 8.36 2.54
C LEU A 445 5.04 9.46 2.30
N GLY A 446 6.23 9.12 1.77
CA GLY A 446 7.22 10.11 1.32
C GLY A 446 6.64 11.05 0.26
N GLU A 447 5.87 10.50 -0.66
CA GLU A 447 5.15 11.23 -1.71
C GLU A 447 3.99 12.07 -1.17
N CYS A 448 3.21 11.54 -0.22
CA CYS A 448 2.16 12.30 0.47
C CYS A 448 2.70 13.58 1.11
N LEU A 449 3.87 13.48 1.74
CA LEU A 449 4.53 14.63 2.36
C LEU A 449 5.09 15.59 1.29
N ALA A 450 5.80 15.09 0.28
CA ALA A 450 6.44 15.90 -0.75
C ALA A 450 5.39 16.60 -1.66
N PHE A 451 4.58 15.82 -2.36
CA PHE A 451 3.57 16.38 -3.27
C PHE A 451 2.40 17.06 -2.54
N GLY A 452 2.13 16.69 -1.28
CA GLY A 452 1.21 17.46 -0.44
C GLY A 452 1.69 18.90 -0.23
N ARG A 453 2.99 19.10 0.06
CA ARG A 453 3.58 20.45 0.18
C ARG A 453 3.57 21.18 -1.16
N ILE A 454 3.95 20.53 -2.26
CA ILE A 454 3.95 21.12 -3.59
C ILE A 454 2.53 21.58 -3.96
N ALA A 455 1.54 20.71 -3.83
CA ALA A 455 0.14 21.02 -4.14
C ALA A 455 -0.39 22.16 -3.25
N GLY A 456 -0.14 22.08 -1.94
CA GLY A 456 -0.57 23.12 -0.98
C GLY A 456 0.02 24.48 -1.32
N LYS A 457 1.31 24.54 -1.61
CA LYS A 457 2.03 25.76 -2.01
C LYS A 457 1.47 26.35 -3.30
N ASN A 458 1.40 25.55 -4.36
CA ASN A 458 1.00 26.03 -5.68
C ASN A 458 -0.47 26.43 -5.70
N ALA A 459 -1.35 25.66 -5.07
CA ALA A 459 -2.77 26.03 -4.93
C ALA A 459 -2.98 27.34 -4.13
N ALA A 460 -2.15 27.60 -3.11
CA ALA A 460 -2.21 28.85 -2.36
C ALA A 460 -1.74 30.06 -3.16
N GLN A 461 -0.93 29.87 -4.19
CA GLN A 461 -0.42 30.93 -5.06
C GLN A 461 -1.31 31.19 -6.31
N GLU A 462 -2.31 30.35 -6.55
CA GLU A 462 -3.28 30.56 -7.64
C GLU A 462 -4.00 31.91 -7.48
N GLN A 463 -4.28 32.53 -8.63
CA GLN A 463 -5.06 33.77 -8.65
C GLN A 463 -6.48 33.52 -8.14
N THR A 464 -6.93 34.39 -7.25
CA THR A 464 -8.30 34.35 -6.71
C THR A 464 -9.32 34.60 -7.82
N ILE A 465 -10.37 33.77 -7.87
CA ILE A 465 -11.50 33.88 -8.80
C ILE A 465 -12.53 34.85 -8.25
#